data_764854ea19f2e552867355de25bd2a39
#
_entry.id   764854ea19f2e552867355de25bd2a39
#
_cell.length_a   1.000
_cell.length_b   1.000
_cell.length_c   1.000
_cell.angle_alpha   90.00
_cell.angle_beta   90.00
_cell.angle_gamma   90.00
#
_symmetry.space_group_name_H-M   'P 1'
#
loop_
_entity.id
_entity.type
_entity.pdbx_description
1 polymer ?
#
loop_
_entity_poly.entity_id
_entity_poly.type
_entity_poly.pdbx_seq_one_letter_code
_entity_poly.pdbx_strand_id
1 'polypeptide(L)'
;VAYLPERNYLDLSKKISRQVDFMADFYKDFNKDKAYEMLSHLNIDPKRPLKDLSKGNREKVQLILVMSREAKLYLLDEPIGGVDPAARDYILETIIGNYCENSTVLISTHLISDVESVLNEYVFIREGEILEHGSVEEIHEEGKTVDGIFREVFRC
;
A
#
# COMPACT_ATOMS: atom_id res chain seq x y z
N VAL A 1 -10.34 9.38 -3.98
CA VAL A 1 -9.08 9.07 -3.31
C VAL A 1 -9.28 7.91 -2.35
N ALA A 2 -8.38 6.93 -2.37
CA ALA A 2 -8.27 5.89 -1.37
C ALA A 2 -7.00 6.13 -0.55
N TYR A 3 -7.07 6.01 0.77
CA TYR A 3 -5.95 6.32 1.65
C TYR A 3 -5.67 5.17 2.62
N LEU A 4 -4.43 4.73 2.66
CA LEU A 4 -3.89 3.79 3.64
C LEU A 4 -2.97 4.55 4.59
N PRO A 5 -3.36 4.82 5.83
CA PRO A 5 -2.47 5.42 6.81
C PRO A 5 -1.47 4.39 7.37
N GLU A 6 -0.30 4.85 7.82
CA GLU A 6 0.71 4.03 8.47
C GLU A 6 0.15 3.22 9.67
N ARG A 7 -0.77 3.84 10.42
CA ARG A 7 -1.38 3.19 11.60
C ARG A 7 -2.69 2.54 11.24
N ASN A 8 -2.92 1.34 11.77
CA ASN A 8 -4.20 0.67 11.62
C ASN A 8 -5.30 1.42 12.39
N TYR A 9 -6.35 1.83 11.67
CA TYR A 9 -7.49 2.58 12.20
C TYR A 9 -8.77 1.72 12.36
N LEU A 10 -8.70 0.45 12.00
CA LEU A 10 -9.86 -0.44 12.02
C LEU A 10 -10.27 -0.80 13.46
N ASP A 11 -11.57 -0.91 13.70
CA ASP A 11 -12.10 -1.39 14.98
C ASP A 11 -11.79 -2.87 15.19
N LEU A 12 -10.85 -3.14 16.10
CA LEU A 12 -10.38 -4.50 16.38
C LEU A 12 -11.46 -5.42 16.93
N SER A 13 -12.51 -4.89 17.54
CA SER A 13 -13.62 -5.68 18.11
C SER A 13 -14.58 -6.19 17.05
N LYS A 14 -14.62 -5.58 15.88
CA LYS A 14 -15.54 -5.90 14.80
C LYS A 14 -15.05 -7.06 13.95
N LYS A 15 -15.97 -7.83 13.43
CA LYS A 15 -15.70 -8.84 12.40
C LYS A 15 -15.24 -8.17 11.12
N ILE A 16 -14.37 -8.84 10.37
CA ILE A 16 -13.88 -8.34 9.07
C ILE A 16 -15.04 -8.07 8.12
N SER A 17 -16.05 -8.96 8.06
CA SER A 17 -17.26 -8.76 7.24
C SER A 17 -17.99 -7.46 7.57
N ARG A 18 -18.02 -7.04 8.84
CA ARG A 18 -18.62 -5.76 9.24
C ARG A 18 -17.80 -4.55 8.78
N GLN A 19 -16.47 -4.69 8.72
CA GLN A 19 -15.62 -3.65 8.13
C GLN A 19 -15.87 -3.54 6.62
N VAL A 20 -15.99 -4.67 5.92
CA VAL A 20 -16.33 -4.70 4.49
C VAL A 20 -17.70 -4.05 4.24
N ASP A 21 -18.71 -4.39 5.04
CA ASP A 21 -20.06 -3.79 4.94
C ASP A 21 -19.99 -2.27 5.17
N PHE A 22 -19.30 -1.83 6.22
CA PHE A 22 -19.12 -0.41 6.51
C PHE A 22 -18.47 0.34 5.36
N MET A 23 -17.40 -0.20 4.77
CA MET A 23 -16.73 0.40 3.62
C MET A 23 -17.68 0.50 2.41
N ALA A 24 -18.47 -0.52 2.15
CA ALA A 24 -19.43 -0.53 1.05
C ALA A 24 -20.60 0.46 1.25
N ASP A 25 -21.05 0.64 2.50
CA ASP A 25 -22.11 1.60 2.84
C ASP A 25 -21.60 3.04 2.73
N PHE A 26 -20.32 3.26 3.09
CA PHE A 26 -19.74 4.59 3.12
C PHE A 26 -19.17 5.04 1.76
N TYR A 27 -18.55 4.13 1.01
CA TYR A 27 -17.91 4.42 -0.27
C TYR A 27 -18.63 3.76 -1.43
N LYS A 28 -19.23 4.54 -2.32
CA LYS A 28 -19.93 4.05 -3.52
C LYS A 28 -19.02 3.32 -4.51
N ASP A 29 -17.72 3.60 -4.46
CA ASP A 29 -16.67 3.02 -5.31
C ASP A 29 -16.00 1.79 -4.66
N PHE A 30 -16.59 1.24 -3.59
CA PHE A 30 -16.04 0.06 -2.92
C PHE A 30 -16.59 -1.23 -3.55
N ASN A 31 -15.67 -2.10 -3.95
CA ASN A 31 -15.99 -3.39 -4.56
C ASN A 31 -15.91 -4.52 -3.51
N LYS A 32 -17.07 -4.95 -3.01
CA LYS A 32 -17.16 -6.02 -1.99
C LYS A 32 -16.63 -7.36 -2.49
N ASP A 33 -16.92 -7.73 -3.74
CA ASP A 33 -16.52 -9.02 -4.30
C ASP A 33 -15.00 -9.10 -4.37
N LYS A 34 -14.35 -8.03 -4.80
CA LYS A 34 -12.89 -7.90 -4.81
C LYS A 34 -12.29 -8.04 -3.40
N ALA A 35 -12.91 -7.42 -2.39
CA ALA A 35 -12.46 -7.56 -1.00
C ALA A 35 -12.52 -9.01 -0.52
N TYR A 36 -13.62 -9.68 -0.75
CA TYR A 36 -13.79 -11.08 -0.35
C TYR A 36 -12.87 -12.04 -1.13
N GLU A 37 -12.63 -11.79 -2.41
CA GLU A 37 -11.68 -12.55 -3.21
C GLU A 37 -10.26 -12.46 -2.62
N MET A 38 -9.78 -11.25 -2.31
CA MET A 38 -8.46 -11.06 -1.71
C MET A 38 -8.35 -11.68 -0.31
N LEU A 39 -9.40 -11.58 0.52
CA LEU A 39 -9.45 -12.26 1.82
C LEU A 39 -9.36 -13.79 1.67
N SER A 40 -10.05 -14.34 0.67
CA SER A 40 -10.03 -15.78 0.37
C SER A 40 -8.63 -16.25 -0.06
N HIS A 41 -7.92 -15.51 -0.89
CA HIS A 41 -6.55 -15.83 -1.30
C HIS A 41 -5.59 -15.91 -0.11
N LEU A 42 -5.85 -15.13 0.96
CA LEU A 42 -5.05 -15.18 2.19
C LEU A 42 -5.54 -16.20 3.21
N ASN A 43 -6.61 -16.95 2.91
CA ASN A 43 -7.28 -17.82 3.87
C ASN A 43 -7.72 -17.09 5.15
N ILE A 44 -8.12 -15.84 5.02
CA ILE A 44 -8.64 -15.03 6.14
C ILE A 44 -10.15 -15.18 6.18
N ASP A 45 -10.66 -15.78 7.27
CA ASP A 45 -12.11 -15.92 7.49
C ASP A 45 -12.74 -14.55 7.84
N PRO A 46 -13.64 -14.00 6.98
CA PRO A 46 -14.28 -12.70 7.22
C PRO A 46 -15.22 -12.67 8.44
N LYS A 47 -15.58 -13.83 9.00
CA LYS A 47 -16.39 -13.93 10.21
C LYS A 47 -15.60 -13.71 11.50
N ARG A 48 -14.28 -13.75 11.43
CA ARG A 48 -13.41 -13.51 12.58
C ARG A 48 -13.34 -12.02 12.92
N PRO A 49 -13.28 -11.65 14.20
CA PRO A 49 -12.97 -10.30 14.61
C PRO A 49 -11.47 -9.98 14.35
N LEU A 50 -11.18 -8.72 14.02
CA LEU A 50 -9.81 -8.30 13.72
C LEU A 50 -8.83 -8.55 14.86
N LYS A 51 -9.27 -8.45 16.12
CA LYS A 51 -8.42 -8.70 17.29
C LYS A 51 -7.79 -10.10 17.32
N ASP A 52 -8.43 -11.09 16.68
CA ASP A 52 -7.98 -12.48 16.64
C ASP A 52 -6.93 -12.74 15.55
N LEU A 53 -6.63 -11.74 14.73
CA LEU A 53 -5.58 -11.80 13.72
C LEU A 53 -4.23 -11.35 14.29
N SER A 54 -3.15 -11.89 13.70
CA SER A 54 -1.81 -11.33 13.91
C SER A 54 -1.72 -9.88 13.41
N LYS A 55 -0.74 -9.13 13.90
CA LYS A 55 -0.49 -7.75 13.45
C LYS A 55 -0.39 -7.68 11.90
N GLY A 56 0.45 -8.52 11.29
CA GLY A 56 0.63 -8.54 9.84
C GLY A 56 -0.66 -8.87 9.07
N ASN A 57 -1.51 -9.78 9.57
CA ASN A 57 -2.79 -10.06 8.93
C ASN A 57 -3.79 -8.89 9.08
N ARG A 58 -3.74 -8.12 10.17
CA ARG A 58 -4.56 -6.90 10.29
C ARG A 58 -4.13 -5.83 9.28
N GLU A 59 -2.82 -5.67 9.07
CA GLU A 59 -2.27 -4.76 8.05
C GLU A 59 -2.70 -5.19 6.65
N LYS A 60 -2.65 -6.47 6.34
CA LYS A 60 -3.16 -7.01 5.06
C LYS A 60 -4.66 -6.76 4.88
N VAL A 61 -5.48 -6.96 5.92
CA VAL A 61 -6.92 -6.63 5.85
C VAL A 61 -7.15 -5.15 5.57
N GLN A 62 -6.42 -4.27 6.25
CA GLN A 62 -6.51 -2.82 6.01
C GLN A 62 -6.15 -2.47 4.56
N LEU A 63 -5.06 -3.04 4.03
CA LEU A 63 -4.68 -2.86 2.63
C LEU A 63 -5.77 -3.36 1.68
N ILE A 64 -6.32 -4.55 1.91
CA ILE A 64 -7.41 -5.12 1.10
C ILE A 64 -8.60 -4.14 1.04
N LEU A 65 -9.00 -3.58 2.17
CA LEU A 65 -10.11 -2.62 2.19
C LEU A 65 -9.83 -1.36 1.36
N VAL A 66 -8.59 -0.86 1.40
CA VAL A 66 -8.17 0.30 0.60
C VAL A 66 -8.11 -0.05 -0.89
N MET A 67 -7.48 -1.18 -1.25
CA MET A 67 -7.32 -1.60 -2.65
C MET A 67 -8.61 -2.12 -3.28
N SER A 68 -9.65 -2.40 -2.48
CA SER A 68 -10.99 -2.74 -2.97
C SER A 68 -11.83 -1.52 -3.39
N ARG A 69 -11.30 -0.32 -3.23
CA ARG A 69 -11.91 0.90 -3.78
C ARG A 69 -11.50 1.10 -5.24
N GLU A 70 -12.41 1.62 -6.05
CA GLU A 70 -12.15 2.01 -7.45
C GLU A 70 -11.80 3.50 -7.50
N ALA A 71 -10.64 3.86 -6.92
CA ALA A 71 -10.19 5.23 -6.80
C ALA A 71 -9.31 5.65 -7.98
N LYS A 72 -9.28 6.97 -8.28
CA LYS A 72 -8.33 7.55 -9.24
C LYS A 72 -6.96 7.84 -8.64
N LEU A 73 -6.89 7.94 -7.31
CA LEU A 73 -5.66 8.19 -6.56
C LEU A 73 -5.67 7.32 -5.31
N TYR A 74 -4.62 6.52 -5.16
CA TYR A 74 -4.31 5.79 -3.94
C TYR A 74 -3.12 6.46 -3.25
N LEU A 75 -3.30 6.83 -1.99
CA LEU A 75 -2.24 7.35 -1.12
C LEU A 75 -1.92 6.27 -0.10
N LEU A 76 -0.71 5.72 -0.15
CA LEU A 76 -0.29 4.61 0.69
C LEU A 76 0.90 5.07 1.55
N ASP A 77 0.64 5.24 2.84
CA ASP A 77 1.64 5.74 3.79
C ASP A 77 2.33 4.57 4.49
N GLU A 78 3.62 4.39 4.21
CA GLU A 78 4.47 3.30 4.71
C GLU A 78 3.81 1.90 4.59
N PRO A 79 3.28 1.50 3.41
CA PRO A 79 2.48 0.28 3.29
C PRO A 79 3.24 -1.02 3.61
N ILE A 80 4.57 -0.99 3.56
CA ILE A 80 5.45 -2.12 3.87
C ILE A 80 6.28 -1.90 5.14
N GLY A 81 6.03 -0.79 5.85
CA GLY A 81 6.72 -0.45 7.09
C GLY A 81 6.37 -1.43 8.21
N GLY A 82 7.40 -1.96 8.89
CA GLY A 82 7.21 -2.82 10.05
C GLY A 82 6.64 -4.22 9.79
N VAL A 83 6.53 -4.64 8.52
CA VAL A 83 6.16 -6.01 8.14
C VAL A 83 7.38 -6.86 7.81
N ASP A 84 7.26 -8.17 7.98
CA ASP A 84 8.32 -9.11 7.62
C ASP A 84 8.55 -9.14 6.09
N PRO A 85 9.76 -9.51 5.62
CA PRO A 85 10.10 -9.48 4.20
C PRO A 85 9.13 -10.27 3.30
N ALA A 86 8.68 -11.46 3.74
CA ALA A 86 7.76 -12.27 2.94
C ALA A 86 6.37 -11.62 2.79
N ALA A 87 5.95 -10.85 3.80
CA ALA A 87 4.71 -10.09 3.74
C ALA A 87 4.83 -8.85 2.84
N ARG A 88 6.02 -8.27 2.68
CA ARG A 88 6.25 -7.12 1.78
C ARG A 88 5.96 -7.47 0.33
N ASP A 89 6.48 -8.58 -0.16
CA ASP A 89 6.26 -9.03 -1.54
C ASP A 89 4.75 -9.16 -1.81
N TYR A 90 4.02 -9.81 -0.91
CA TYR A 90 2.56 -9.92 -1.03
C TYR A 90 1.86 -8.55 -1.07
N ILE A 91 2.28 -7.61 -0.22
CA ILE A 91 1.69 -6.26 -0.18
C ILE A 91 1.92 -5.55 -1.51
N LEU A 92 3.15 -5.58 -2.04
CA LEU A 92 3.49 -4.96 -3.31
C LEU A 92 2.73 -5.62 -4.48
N GLU A 93 2.69 -6.95 -4.55
CA GLU A 93 1.88 -7.67 -5.55
C GLU A 93 0.38 -7.29 -5.45
N THR A 94 -0.15 -7.15 -4.23
CA THR A 94 -1.53 -6.72 -4.01
C THR A 94 -1.77 -5.30 -4.52
N ILE A 95 -0.85 -4.39 -4.27
CA ILE A 95 -0.93 -3.00 -4.75
C ILE A 95 -0.93 -2.99 -6.29
N ILE A 96 0.09 -3.62 -6.91
CA ILE A 96 0.27 -3.61 -8.37
C ILE A 96 -0.85 -4.34 -9.10
N GLY A 97 -1.36 -5.43 -8.54
CA GLY A 97 -2.42 -6.23 -9.15
C GLY A 97 -3.84 -5.67 -8.98
N ASN A 98 -4.03 -4.67 -8.12
CA ASN A 98 -5.38 -4.29 -7.70
C ASN A 98 -5.72 -2.80 -7.79
N TYR A 99 -4.81 -1.92 -8.21
CA TYR A 99 -5.19 -0.54 -8.53
C TYR A 99 -5.97 -0.47 -9.85
N CYS A 100 -6.82 0.53 -9.99
CA CYS A 100 -7.64 0.70 -11.18
C CYS A 100 -6.81 1.20 -12.36
N GLU A 101 -7.17 0.74 -13.56
CA GLU A 101 -6.63 1.30 -14.79
C GLU A 101 -6.85 2.82 -14.85
N ASN A 102 -5.86 3.57 -15.29
CA ASN A 102 -5.85 5.04 -15.30
C ASN A 102 -5.93 5.69 -13.89
N SER A 103 -5.50 5.01 -12.87
CA SER A 103 -5.29 5.58 -11.54
C SER A 103 -3.81 5.81 -11.24
N THR A 104 -3.55 6.65 -10.25
CA THR A 104 -2.21 6.90 -9.71
C THR A 104 -2.08 6.27 -8.33
N VAL A 105 -0.96 5.62 -8.08
CA VAL A 105 -0.58 5.14 -6.74
C VAL A 105 0.61 5.95 -6.26
N LEU A 106 0.46 6.63 -5.13
CA LEU A 106 1.52 7.35 -4.44
C LEU A 106 1.88 6.61 -3.15
N ILE A 107 3.12 6.16 -3.06
CA ILE A 107 3.65 5.44 -1.90
C ILE A 107 4.66 6.33 -1.19
N SER A 108 4.43 6.63 0.10
CA SER A 108 5.48 7.18 0.95
C SER A 108 6.20 6.03 1.66
N THR A 109 7.52 6.00 1.58
CA THR A 109 8.33 4.98 2.26
C THR A 109 9.79 5.40 2.39
N HIS A 110 10.47 4.86 3.39
CA HIS A 110 11.92 4.93 3.54
C HIS A 110 12.62 3.62 3.08
N LEU A 111 11.86 2.61 2.68
CA LEU A 111 12.33 1.29 2.23
C LEU A 111 12.46 1.27 0.69
N ILE A 112 13.30 2.13 0.14
CA ILE A 112 13.39 2.40 -1.29
C ILE A 112 13.73 1.14 -2.09
N SER A 113 14.73 0.38 -1.65
CA SER A 113 15.17 -0.84 -2.33
C SER A 113 14.08 -1.91 -2.47
N ASP A 114 13.12 -1.92 -1.53
CA ASP A 114 12.04 -2.90 -1.56
C ASP A 114 10.92 -2.53 -2.57
N VAL A 115 10.76 -1.23 -2.87
CA VAL A 115 9.70 -0.74 -3.76
C VAL A 115 10.20 -0.35 -5.16
N GLU A 116 11.50 -0.13 -5.34
CA GLU A 116 12.09 0.43 -6.57
C GLU A 116 11.65 -0.33 -7.83
N SER A 117 11.55 -1.66 -7.76
CA SER A 117 11.17 -2.51 -8.91
C SER A 117 9.75 -2.30 -9.42
N VAL A 118 8.90 -1.66 -8.64
CA VAL A 118 7.47 -1.42 -8.98
C VAL A 118 7.15 0.05 -9.22
N LEU A 119 8.12 0.95 -9.05
CA LEU A 119 7.94 2.38 -9.25
C LEU A 119 8.16 2.80 -10.70
N ASN A 120 7.37 3.77 -11.17
CA ASN A 120 7.61 4.47 -12.43
C ASN A 120 8.41 5.75 -12.20
N GLU A 121 8.09 6.48 -11.14
CA GLU A 121 8.67 7.77 -10.80
C GLU A 121 8.99 7.83 -9.30
N TYR A 122 9.91 8.70 -8.92
CA TYR A 122 10.24 8.97 -7.54
C TYR A 122 10.30 10.47 -7.25
N VAL A 123 10.07 10.83 -6.00
CA VAL A 123 10.19 12.20 -5.48
C VAL A 123 10.88 12.14 -4.13
N PHE A 124 11.98 12.85 -3.96
CA PHE A 124 12.66 13.01 -2.66
C PHE A 124 12.22 14.30 -1.99
N ILE A 125 11.73 14.17 -0.76
CA ILE A 125 11.21 15.27 0.04
C ILE A 125 12.02 15.41 1.32
N ARG A 126 12.42 16.63 1.67
CA ARG A 126 13.07 16.96 2.92
C ARG A 126 12.56 18.30 3.43
N GLU A 127 12.18 18.37 4.70
CA GLU A 127 11.75 19.61 5.37
C GLU A 127 10.64 20.39 4.63
N GLY A 128 9.77 19.66 3.91
CA GLY A 128 8.67 20.25 3.15
C GLY A 128 9.03 20.70 1.73
N GLU A 129 10.27 20.48 1.29
CA GLU A 129 10.75 20.82 -0.04
C GLU A 129 11.04 19.57 -0.87
N ILE A 130 10.77 19.65 -2.19
CA ILE A 130 11.17 18.62 -3.14
C ILE A 130 12.65 18.87 -3.48
N LEU A 131 13.51 17.91 -3.13
CA LEU A 131 14.94 17.98 -3.44
C LEU A 131 15.25 17.46 -4.84
N GLU A 132 14.59 16.37 -5.23
CA GLU A 132 14.80 15.70 -6.50
C GLU A 132 13.57 14.89 -6.89
N HIS A 133 13.34 14.72 -8.18
CA HIS A 133 12.32 13.82 -8.73
C HIS A 133 12.75 13.32 -10.12
N GLY A 134 12.29 12.18 -10.54
CA GLY A 134 12.62 11.64 -11.86
C GLY A 134 11.95 10.33 -12.18
N SER A 135 12.27 9.83 -13.37
CA SER A 135 11.85 8.52 -13.85
C SER A 135 12.80 7.44 -13.35
N VAL A 136 12.24 6.34 -12.85
CA VAL A 136 13.04 5.18 -12.43
C VAL A 136 13.69 4.50 -13.65
N GLU A 137 13.00 4.44 -14.78
CA GLU A 137 13.51 3.88 -16.02
C GLU A 137 14.76 4.61 -16.51
N GLU A 138 14.74 5.96 -16.55
CA GLU A 138 15.87 6.77 -16.96
C GLU A 138 17.11 6.54 -16.06
N ILE A 139 16.89 6.44 -14.75
CA ILE A 139 17.96 6.15 -13.79
C ILE A 139 18.59 4.77 -14.03
N HIS A 140 17.76 3.76 -14.29
CA HIS A 140 18.22 2.40 -14.57
C HIS A 140 19.00 2.34 -15.90
N GLU A 141 18.60 3.11 -16.93
CA GLU A 141 19.35 3.21 -18.19
C GLU A 141 20.75 3.83 -17.99
N GLU A 142 20.88 4.73 -17.00
CA GLU A 142 22.19 5.27 -16.59
C GLU A 142 23.02 4.30 -15.71
N GLY A 143 22.49 3.11 -15.42
CA GLY A 143 23.16 2.13 -14.56
C GLY A 143 23.17 2.50 -13.08
N LYS A 144 22.28 3.38 -12.65
CA LYS A 144 22.08 3.81 -11.25
C LYS A 144 20.85 3.17 -10.64
N THR A 145 20.68 3.34 -9.32
CA THR A 145 19.48 2.95 -8.57
C THR A 145 18.91 4.14 -7.82
N VAL A 146 17.59 4.12 -7.57
CA VAL A 146 16.92 5.17 -6.78
C VAL A 146 17.49 5.21 -5.35
N ASP A 147 17.74 4.04 -4.74
CA ASP A 147 18.41 3.95 -3.42
C ASP A 147 19.80 4.57 -3.44
N GLY A 148 20.58 4.38 -4.51
CA GLY A 148 21.90 4.99 -4.70
C GLY A 148 21.83 6.51 -4.71
N ILE A 149 20.92 7.08 -5.52
CA ILE A 149 20.72 8.53 -5.61
C ILE A 149 20.19 9.09 -4.28
N PHE A 150 19.27 8.40 -3.63
CA PHE A 150 18.78 8.79 -2.30
C PHE A 150 19.93 8.96 -1.31
N ARG A 151 20.83 7.98 -1.25
CA ARG A 151 22.01 8.05 -0.36
C ARG A 151 22.96 9.19 -0.70
N GLU A 152 23.04 9.58 -1.97
CA GLU A 152 23.85 10.74 -2.40
C GLU A 152 23.21 12.06 -1.97
N VAL A 153 21.91 12.22 -2.21
CA VAL A 153 21.13 13.44 -1.90
C VAL A 153 21.03 13.67 -0.38
N PHE A 154 20.87 12.59 0.40
CA PHE A 154 20.67 12.67 1.85
C PHE A 154 21.97 12.41 2.68
N ARG A 155 23.13 12.36 2.04
CA ARG A 155 24.40 12.31 2.77
C ARG A 155 24.54 13.55 3.66
N CYS A 156 24.69 13.29 4.98
CA CYS A 156 25.10 14.29 5.96
C CYS A 156 26.62 14.42 5.97
#